data_866279a3f7f3235ec4db0d28c247de5f
#
_entry.id   866279a3f7f3235ec4db0d28c247de5f
#
_cell.length_a   1.000
_cell.length_b   1.000
_cell.length_c   1.000
_cell.angle_alpha   90.00
_cell.angle_beta   90.00
_cell.angle_gamma   90.00
#
_symmetry.space_group_name_H-M   'P 1'
#
loop_
_entity.id
_entity.type
_entity.pdbx_description
1 polymer ?
#
loop_
_entity_poly.entity_id
_entity_poly.type
_entity_poly.pdbx_seq_one_letter_code
_entity_poly.pdbx_strand_id
1 'polypeptide(L)'
;MFNDYKMKFTLYAVGSACEEQPEVVTRCVEEGHDVASHAYRWIDHKNLSPEAEKQHIRDGITALKKLAGYAPKGWYYGRPSPQSRALIPAVYEEMGEELLWASDAYADDIPYWVDLPQERNSENPKGCLMIPYSYDCNDFKFLTPATGFRDPGGFYDHIKNAFDVLYEEGEAGAPKMMTIGLHCRIIGRPGRFKALQDFVKYISEKEGVWVATRTEIAESFREQFPYKKGQLA
;
A
#
# COMPACT_ATOMS: atom_id res chain seq x y z
N MET A 1 17.07 10.93 0.83
CA MET A 1 17.40 9.57 1.30
C MET A 1 16.98 8.51 0.28
N PHE A 2 15.70 8.23 0.03
CA PHE A 2 15.32 7.16 -0.92
C PHE A 2 15.95 7.32 -2.30
N ASN A 3 15.92 8.53 -2.86
CA ASN A 3 16.55 8.81 -4.14
C ASN A 3 18.07 8.59 -4.16
N ASP A 4 18.76 8.85 -3.04
CA ASP A 4 20.22 8.62 -2.92
C ASP A 4 20.56 7.14 -3.07
N TYR A 5 19.64 6.27 -2.66
CA TYR A 5 19.74 4.81 -2.80
C TYR A 5 18.98 4.27 -4.03
N LYS A 6 18.43 5.13 -4.89
CA LYS A 6 17.60 4.75 -6.05
C LYS A 6 16.39 3.88 -5.69
N MET A 7 15.90 4.01 -4.46
CA MET A 7 14.75 3.28 -3.97
C MET A 7 13.46 4.05 -4.24
N LYS A 8 12.41 3.34 -4.60
CA LYS A 8 11.06 3.89 -4.80
C LYS A 8 10.15 3.52 -3.64
N PHE A 9 9.07 4.27 -3.49
CA PHE A 9 8.02 3.98 -2.52
C PHE A 9 6.64 4.31 -3.09
N THR A 10 5.60 3.79 -2.48
CA THR A 10 4.22 4.16 -2.75
C THR A 10 3.71 5.09 -1.67
N LEU A 11 3.28 6.30 -2.06
CA LEU A 11 2.59 7.23 -1.18
C LEU A 11 1.12 6.81 -1.04
N TYR A 12 0.70 6.42 0.17
CA TYR A 12 -0.72 6.29 0.49
C TYR A 12 -1.30 7.67 0.79
N ALA A 13 -1.89 8.28 -0.22
CA ALA A 13 -2.30 9.66 -0.24
C ALA A 13 -3.75 9.85 0.23
N VAL A 14 -3.94 10.65 1.28
CA VAL A 14 -5.27 11.11 1.73
C VAL A 14 -5.66 12.33 0.92
N GLY A 15 -6.70 12.21 0.09
CA GLY A 15 -7.07 13.23 -0.90
C GLY A 15 -7.16 14.64 -0.33
N SER A 16 -7.94 14.86 0.73
CA SER A 16 -8.12 16.19 1.33
C SER A 16 -6.84 16.78 1.91
N ALA A 17 -5.95 15.95 2.48
CA ALA A 17 -4.66 16.43 2.99
C ALA A 17 -3.71 16.82 1.84
N CYS A 18 -3.80 16.09 0.73
CA CYS A 18 -3.01 16.41 -0.46
C CYS A 18 -3.51 17.67 -1.18
N GLU A 19 -4.81 17.98 -1.11
CA GLU A 19 -5.33 19.26 -1.62
C GLU A 19 -4.79 20.47 -0.82
N GLU A 20 -4.54 20.30 0.48
CA GLU A 20 -3.92 21.31 1.33
C GLU A 20 -2.40 21.43 1.11
N GLN A 21 -1.74 20.36 0.67
CA GLN A 21 -0.30 20.28 0.45
C GLN A 21 0.00 19.58 -0.90
N PRO A 22 -0.37 20.21 -2.03
CA PRO A 22 -0.30 19.59 -3.35
C PRO A 22 1.11 19.24 -3.80
N GLU A 23 2.11 19.96 -3.35
CA GLU A 23 3.52 19.71 -3.66
C GLU A 23 4.02 18.34 -3.20
N VAL A 24 3.38 17.73 -2.20
CA VAL A 24 3.74 16.38 -1.75
C VAL A 24 3.48 15.36 -2.85
N VAL A 25 2.30 15.43 -3.49
CA VAL A 25 1.95 14.54 -4.60
C VAL A 25 2.78 14.85 -5.84
N THR A 26 2.89 16.13 -6.20
CA THR A 26 3.63 16.56 -7.38
C THR A 26 5.08 16.07 -7.33
N ARG A 27 5.77 16.30 -6.20
CA ARG A 27 7.15 15.81 -6.03
C ARG A 27 7.27 14.31 -6.03
N CYS A 28 6.33 13.58 -5.43
CA CYS A 28 6.34 12.11 -5.51
C CYS A 28 6.30 11.63 -6.97
N VAL A 29 5.45 12.23 -7.79
CA VAL A 29 5.32 11.89 -9.22
C VAL A 29 6.58 12.28 -10.00
N GLU A 30 7.07 13.51 -9.80
CA GLU A 30 8.28 14.02 -10.48
C GLU A 30 9.53 13.19 -10.17
N GLU A 31 9.64 12.67 -8.94
CA GLU A 31 10.74 11.82 -8.50
C GLU A 31 10.52 10.33 -8.83
N GLY A 32 9.41 9.99 -9.52
CA GLY A 32 9.08 8.64 -9.98
C GLY A 32 8.65 7.68 -8.87
N HIS A 33 8.11 8.21 -7.78
CA HIS A 33 7.42 7.42 -6.76
C HIS A 33 5.96 7.18 -7.17
N ASP A 34 5.33 6.17 -6.58
CA ASP A 34 3.94 5.81 -6.85
C ASP A 34 2.98 6.55 -5.92
N VAL A 35 1.78 6.86 -6.40
CA VAL A 35 0.70 7.48 -5.62
C VAL A 35 -0.52 6.56 -5.64
N ALA A 36 -0.84 6.01 -4.48
CA ALA A 36 -2.04 5.20 -4.25
C ALA A 36 -3.03 5.96 -3.36
N SER A 37 -4.30 5.62 -3.47
CA SER A 37 -5.34 6.27 -2.67
C SER A 37 -5.38 5.71 -1.24
N HIS A 38 -5.41 6.62 -0.27
CA HIS A 38 -5.79 6.33 1.12
C HIS A 38 -7.14 6.99 1.46
N ALA A 39 -8.06 6.94 0.51
CA ALA A 39 -9.36 7.59 0.51
C ALA A 39 -9.29 9.14 0.49
N TYR A 40 -10.46 9.80 0.53
CA TYR A 40 -10.52 11.27 0.55
C TYR A 40 -10.15 11.82 1.93
N ARG A 41 -10.66 11.19 3.01
CA ARG A 41 -10.33 11.53 4.41
C ARG A 41 -9.96 10.27 5.18
N TRP A 42 -9.09 10.42 6.15
CA TRP A 42 -8.68 9.36 7.05
C TRP A 42 -9.71 9.16 8.18
N ILE A 43 -10.83 8.54 7.87
CA ILE A 43 -11.96 8.28 8.78
C ILE A 43 -12.26 6.79 8.84
N ASP A 44 -13.10 6.38 9.79
CA ASP A 44 -13.67 5.03 9.84
C ASP A 44 -14.88 4.97 8.89
N HIS A 45 -14.85 4.04 7.94
CA HIS A 45 -15.90 3.87 6.93
C HIS A 45 -17.02 2.94 7.38
N LYS A 46 -16.86 2.25 8.52
CA LYS A 46 -17.78 1.20 9.02
C LYS A 46 -19.24 1.64 9.09
N ASN A 47 -19.50 2.90 9.38
CA ASN A 47 -20.85 3.42 9.57
C ASN A 47 -21.33 4.31 8.41
N LEU A 48 -20.62 4.37 7.29
CA LEU A 48 -21.09 5.10 6.12
C LEU A 48 -22.16 4.29 5.40
N SER A 49 -23.16 4.99 4.82
CA SER A 49 -24.04 4.37 3.84
C SER A 49 -23.23 4.03 2.57
N PRO A 50 -23.68 3.05 1.77
CA PRO A 50 -23.02 2.72 0.51
C PRO A 50 -22.82 3.92 -0.41
N GLU A 51 -23.82 4.81 -0.50
CA GLU A 51 -23.78 6.00 -1.32
C GLU A 51 -22.75 7.02 -0.81
N ALA A 52 -22.71 7.23 0.52
CA ALA A 52 -21.74 8.11 1.14
C ALA A 52 -20.30 7.56 0.98
N GLU A 53 -20.12 6.25 1.09
CA GLU A 53 -18.83 5.61 0.87
C GLU A 53 -18.41 5.70 -0.60
N LYS A 54 -19.31 5.42 -1.57
CA LYS A 54 -19.04 5.62 -2.99
C LYS A 54 -18.63 7.05 -3.32
N GLN A 55 -19.32 8.04 -2.74
CA GLN A 55 -18.96 9.45 -2.94
C GLN A 55 -17.56 9.74 -2.40
N HIS A 56 -17.25 9.22 -1.22
CA HIS A 56 -15.95 9.37 -0.59
C HIS A 56 -14.80 8.73 -1.43
N ILE A 57 -15.07 7.60 -2.08
CA ILE A 57 -14.14 6.97 -3.02
C ILE A 57 -13.94 7.87 -4.25
N ARG A 58 -15.03 8.39 -4.86
CA ARG A 58 -14.96 9.30 -6.01
C ARG A 58 -14.17 10.55 -5.70
N ASP A 59 -14.41 11.16 -4.54
CA ASP A 59 -13.71 12.38 -4.10
C ASP A 59 -12.20 12.11 -3.97
N GLY A 60 -11.82 10.98 -3.39
CA GLY A 60 -10.43 10.58 -3.24
C GLY A 60 -9.73 10.37 -4.59
N ILE A 61 -10.36 9.65 -5.52
CA ILE A 61 -9.83 9.44 -6.88
C ILE A 61 -9.70 10.77 -7.61
N THR A 62 -10.74 11.62 -7.56
CA THR A 62 -10.78 12.90 -8.27
C THR A 62 -9.71 13.86 -7.76
N ALA A 63 -9.57 13.99 -6.44
CA ALA A 63 -8.56 14.85 -5.83
C ALA A 63 -7.14 14.42 -6.24
N LEU A 64 -6.85 13.14 -6.13
CA LEU A 64 -5.52 12.62 -6.45
C LEU A 64 -5.22 12.64 -7.94
N LYS A 65 -6.21 12.33 -8.79
CA LYS A 65 -6.06 12.45 -10.26
C LYS A 65 -5.72 13.87 -10.68
N LYS A 66 -6.36 14.87 -10.08
CA LYS A 66 -6.08 16.28 -10.35
C LYS A 66 -4.63 16.65 -9.98
N LEU A 67 -4.08 16.09 -8.90
CA LEU A 67 -2.75 16.42 -8.39
C LEU A 67 -1.63 15.63 -9.06
N ALA A 68 -1.87 14.34 -9.31
CA ALA A 68 -0.88 13.44 -9.89
C ALA A 68 -0.88 13.42 -11.42
N GLY A 69 -1.97 13.92 -12.06
CA GLY A 69 -2.16 13.82 -13.51
C GLY A 69 -2.74 12.48 -13.99
N TYR A 70 -2.91 11.52 -13.10
CA TYR A 70 -3.52 10.20 -13.37
C TYR A 70 -4.30 9.73 -12.15
N ALA A 71 -5.29 8.85 -12.35
CA ALA A 71 -6.01 8.21 -11.26
C ALA A 71 -5.10 7.21 -10.52
N PRO A 72 -5.11 7.17 -9.18
CA PRO A 72 -4.31 6.20 -8.43
C PRO A 72 -4.73 4.77 -8.80
N LYS A 73 -3.78 3.93 -9.19
CA LYS A 73 -4.03 2.53 -9.57
C LYS A 73 -4.14 1.58 -8.38
N GLY A 74 -3.86 2.05 -7.18
CA GLY A 74 -3.89 1.28 -5.95
C GLY A 74 -4.75 1.92 -4.87
N TRP A 75 -5.27 1.07 -3.99
CA TRP A 75 -6.15 1.50 -2.90
C TRP A 75 -5.81 0.83 -1.57
N TYR A 76 -5.81 1.64 -0.49
CA TYR A 76 -5.72 1.18 0.88
C TYR A 76 -6.57 2.07 1.80
N TYR A 77 -7.53 1.48 2.53
CA TYR A 77 -8.31 2.19 3.53
C TYR A 77 -7.70 2.15 4.92
N GLY A 78 -7.27 0.96 5.34
CA GLY A 78 -6.88 0.69 6.71
C GLY A 78 -8.04 0.63 7.71
N ARG A 79 -9.24 1.12 7.33
CA ARG A 79 -10.49 1.11 8.11
C ARG A 79 -11.70 0.92 7.21
N PRO A 80 -11.75 -0.20 6.46
CA PRO A 80 -12.83 -0.46 5.51
C PRO A 80 -14.16 -0.74 6.20
N SER A 81 -15.25 -0.49 5.48
CA SER A 81 -16.56 -1.06 5.79
C SER A 81 -16.65 -2.50 5.30
N PRO A 82 -17.65 -3.29 5.72
CA PRO A 82 -17.91 -4.61 5.15
C PRO A 82 -18.16 -4.59 3.63
N GLN A 83 -18.54 -3.44 3.08
CA GLN A 83 -18.90 -3.26 1.67
C GLN A 83 -17.74 -2.71 0.82
N SER A 84 -16.69 -2.18 1.43
CA SER A 84 -15.58 -1.50 0.73
C SER A 84 -14.98 -2.34 -0.38
N ARG A 85 -14.80 -3.65 -0.15
CA ARG A 85 -14.24 -4.57 -1.16
C ARG A 85 -15.05 -4.62 -2.46
N ALA A 86 -16.37 -4.45 -2.38
CA ALA A 86 -17.24 -4.41 -3.54
C ALA A 86 -17.34 -2.99 -4.11
N LEU A 87 -17.40 -1.96 -3.24
CA LEU A 87 -17.64 -0.58 -3.65
C LEU A 87 -16.44 0.04 -4.36
N ILE A 88 -15.22 -0.24 -3.92
CA ILE A 88 -14.01 0.35 -4.51
C ILE A 88 -13.89 -0.01 -6.00
N PRO A 89 -13.84 -1.30 -6.39
CA PRO A 89 -13.76 -1.65 -7.82
C PRO A 89 -14.93 -1.14 -8.63
N ALA A 90 -16.15 -1.15 -8.07
CA ALA A 90 -17.35 -0.65 -8.74
C ALA A 90 -17.23 0.84 -9.05
N VAL A 91 -16.74 1.65 -8.12
CA VAL A 91 -16.55 3.10 -8.35
C VAL A 91 -15.46 3.36 -9.39
N TYR A 92 -14.35 2.62 -9.36
CA TYR A 92 -13.33 2.73 -10.41
C TYR A 92 -13.92 2.43 -11.80
N GLU A 93 -14.73 1.37 -11.93
CA GLU A 93 -15.42 1.03 -13.17
C GLU A 93 -16.42 2.11 -13.60
N GLU A 94 -17.26 2.62 -12.67
CA GLU A 94 -18.20 3.73 -12.92
C GLU A 94 -17.49 5.00 -13.40
N MET A 95 -16.26 5.25 -12.95
CA MET A 95 -15.45 6.41 -13.35
C MET A 95 -14.63 6.18 -14.63
N GLY A 96 -14.60 4.96 -15.16
CA GLY A 96 -13.74 4.58 -16.28
C GLY A 96 -12.25 4.57 -15.95
N GLU A 97 -11.91 4.34 -14.67
CA GLU A 97 -10.54 4.28 -14.18
C GLU A 97 -10.11 2.86 -13.89
N GLU A 98 -8.81 2.61 -13.85
CA GLU A 98 -8.24 1.29 -13.59
C GLU A 98 -7.81 1.13 -12.13
N LEU A 99 -8.32 0.08 -11.47
CA LEU A 99 -7.81 -0.40 -10.19
C LEU A 99 -6.93 -1.64 -10.43
N LEU A 100 -5.62 -1.52 -10.23
CA LEU A 100 -4.69 -2.65 -10.40
C LEU A 100 -4.60 -3.52 -9.15
N TRP A 101 -4.66 -2.90 -7.94
CA TRP A 101 -4.46 -3.59 -6.67
C TRP A 101 -5.17 -2.92 -5.50
N ALA A 102 -5.43 -3.71 -4.48
CA ALA A 102 -5.86 -3.24 -3.16
C ALA A 102 -4.96 -3.83 -2.07
N SER A 103 -4.90 -3.18 -0.91
CA SER A 103 -3.96 -3.54 0.17
C SER A 103 -4.62 -3.75 1.53
N ASP A 104 -5.95 -3.74 1.61
CA ASP A 104 -6.66 -4.05 2.86
C ASP A 104 -6.68 -5.57 3.12
N ALA A 105 -5.48 -6.16 3.18
CA ALA A 105 -5.26 -7.58 3.41
C ALA A 105 -3.92 -7.81 4.13
N TYR A 106 -3.91 -8.79 5.03
CA TYR A 106 -2.79 -9.09 5.93
C TYR A 106 -2.52 -10.61 6.01
N ALA A 107 -2.94 -11.34 4.99
CA ALA A 107 -3.05 -12.80 5.08
C ALA A 107 -1.82 -13.54 4.59
N ASP A 108 -0.92 -12.89 3.86
CA ASP A 108 0.25 -13.53 3.25
C ASP A 108 1.40 -12.53 3.07
N ASP A 109 2.59 -13.04 2.73
CA ASP A 109 3.78 -12.29 2.36
C ASP A 109 4.06 -12.37 0.84
N ILE A 110 3.05 -12.72 0.05
CA ILE A 110 3.04 -12.65 -1.41
C ILE A 110 1.71 -12.05 -1.91
N PRO A 111 1.67 -11.38 -3.08
CA PRO A 111 0.41 -10.96 -3.67
C PRO A 111 -0.48 -12.16 -3.97
N TYR A 112 -1.81 -11.96 -3.93
CA TYR A 112 -2.77 -12.99 -4.28
C TYR A 112 -4.06 -12.39 -4.85
N TRP A 113 -4.76 -13.17 -5.64
CA TRP A 113 -6.05 -12.79 -6.20
C TRP A 113 -7.20 -13.14 -5.27
N VAL A 114 -8.24 -12.33 -5.31
CA VAL A 114 -9.53 -12.62 -4.69
C VAL A 114 -10.66 -12.43 -5.70
N ASP A 115 -11.67 -13.28 -5.60
CA ASP A 115 -12.90 -13.12 -6.35
C ASP A 115 -13.69 -11.91 -5.82
N LEU A 116 -14.30 -11.15 -6.72
CA LEU A 116 -15.17 -10.05 -6.33
C LEU A 116 -16.62 -10.55 -6.24
N PRO A 117 -17.35 -10.29 -5.14
CA PRO A 117 -18.71 -10.76 -4.96
C PRO A 117 -19.67 -10.36 -6.10
N GLN A 118 -19.52 -9.15 -6.64
CA GLN A 118 -20.32 -8.63 -7.76
C GLN A 118 -20.03 -9.32 -9.09
N GLU A 119 -18.89 -9.99 -9.23
CA GLU A 119 -18.48 -10.71 -10.44
C GLU A 119 -18.86 -12.20 -10.43
N ARG A 120 -19.57 -12.67 -9.38
CA ARG A 120 -19.88 -14.09 -9.19
C ARG A 120 -20.51 -14.74 -10.43
N ASN A 121 -21.38 -14.03 -11.10
CA ASN A 121 -22.08 -14.48 -12.32
C ASN A 121 -21.53 -13.84 -13.59
N SER A 122 -20.41 -13.14 -13.54
CA SER A 122 -19.78 -12.56 -14.72
C SER A 122 -19.18 -13.65 -15.61
N GLU A 123 -19.35 -13.50 -16.91
CA GLU A 123 -18.69 -14.34 -17.91
C GLU A 123 -17.19 -13.99 -18.03
N ASN A 124 -16.84 -12.74 -17.72
CA ASN A 124 -15.48 -12.21 -17.79
C ASN A 124 -15.08 -11.53 -16.47
N PRO A 125 -14.97 -12.28 -15.36
CA PRO A 125 -14.56 -11.72 -14.09
C PRO A 125 -13.11 -11.28 -14.12
N LYS A 126 -12.81 -10.15 -13.47
CA LYS A 126 -11.46 -9.57 -13.41
C LYS A 126 -10.73 -9.87 -12.11
N GLY A 127 -11.49 -10.20 -11.04
CA GLY A 127 -10.99 -10.34 -9.69
C GLY A 127 -10.37 -9.04 -9.13
N CYS A 128 -9.80 -9.13 -7.95
CA CYS A 128 -9.01 -8.05 -7.37
C CYS A 128 -7.68 -8.59 -6.90
N LEU A 129 -6.59 -7.96 -7.31
CA LEU A 129 -5.26 -8.30 -6.81
C LEU A 129 -5.06 -7.67 -5.44
N MET A 130 -4.78 -8.51 -4.44
CA MET A 130 -4.40 -8.08 -3.11
C MET A 130 -2.88 -8.06 -3.01
N ILE A 131 -2.33 -6.90 -2.64
CA ILE A 131 -0.93 -6.76 -2.25
C ILE A 131 -0.91 -6.64 -0.74
N PRO A 132 -0.51 -7.69 0.00
CA PRO A 132 -0.61 -7.71 1.45
C PRO A 132 0.19 -6.60 2.12
N TYR A 133 -0.21 -6.25 3.34
CA TYR A 133 0.40 -5.23 4.16
C TYR A 133 0.95 -5.86 5.45
N SER A 134 2.25 -5.69 5.69
CA SER A 134 2.90 -6.18 6.91
C SER A 134 2.64 -5.19 8.04
N TYR A 135 1.50 -5.33 8.73
CA TYR A 135 1.06 -4.36 9.74
C TYR A 135 1.96 -4.28 10.98
N ASP A 136 2.69 -5.33 11.28
CA ASP A 136 3.67 -5.38 12.35
C ASP A 136 4.92 -4.52 12.06
N CYS A 137 5.24 -4.28 10.80
CA CYS A 137 6.35 -3.44 10.36
C CYS A 137 5.95 -1.97 10.16
N ASN A 138 4.93 -1.49 10.88
CA ASN A 138 4.42 -0.13 10.76
C ASN A 138 4.94 0.75 11.91
N ASP A 139 5.51 1.92 11.60
CA ASP A 139 6.02 2.88 12.57
C ASP A 139 4.94 3.45 13.50
N PHE A 140 3.66 3.29 13.15
CA PHE A 140 2.53 3.66 14.02
C PHE A 140 2.57 2.93 15.37
N LYS A 141 3.24 1.80 15.44
CA LYS A 141 3.47 1.07 16.70
C LYS A 141 4.30 1.85 17.72
N PHE A 142 5.04 2.89 17.34
CA PHE A 142 5.62 3.84 18.30
C PHE A 142 4.58 4.58 19.15
N LEU A 143 3.33 4.63 18.69
CA LEU A 143 2.22 5.29 19.39
C LEU A 143 1.39 4.33 20.24
N THR A 144 1.80 3.05 20.33
CA THR A 144 1.11 2.02 21.12
C THR A 144 1.89 1.74 22.40
N PRO A 145 1.54 2.34 23.55
CA PRO A 145 2.39 2.35 24.76
C PRO A 145 2.71 0.97 25.35
N ALA A 146 1.78 0.04 25.25
CA ALA A 146 1.92 -1.27 25.91
C ALA A 146 2.62 -2.34 25.05
N THR A 147 2.45 -2.28 23.73
CA THR A 147 2.85 -3.36 22.80
C THR A 147 3.66 -2.88 21.60
N GLY A 148 3.96 -1.59 21.52
CA GLY A 148 4.66 -0.98 20.40
C GLY A 148 6.17 -0.84 20.63
N PHE A 149 6.82 -0.22 19.67
CA PHE A 149 8.25 0.08 19.76
C PHE A 149 8.51 1.14 20.83
N ARG A 150 9.38 0.83 21.77
CA ARG A 150 9.78 1.75 22.85
C ARG A 150 10.84 2.76 22.41
N ASP A 151 11.72 2.33 21.53
CA ASP A 151 12.86 3.09 21.04
C ASP A 151 13.15 2.79 19.55
N PRO A 152 13.98 3.62 18.90
CA PRO A 152 14.34 3.42 17.49
C PRO A 152 15.06 2.11 17.20
N GLY A 153 15.87 1.62 18.14
CA GLY A 153 16.59 0.34 18.00
C GLY A 153 15.62 -0.82 17.90
N GLY A 154 14.60 -0.86 18.75
CA GLY A 154 13.56 -1.89 18.68
C GLY A 154 12.80 -1.91 17.36
N PHE A 155 12.54 -0.74 16.73
CA PHE A 155 12.00 -0.69 15.39
C PHE A 155 12.96 -1.24 14.34
N TYR A 156 14.21 -0.79 14.36
CA TYR A 156 15.24 -1.26 13.45
C TYR A 156 15.41 -2.79 13.53
N ASP A 157 15.58 -3.31 14.74
CA ASP A 157 15.78 -4.75 14.96
C ASP A 157 14.58 -5.57 14.46
N HIS A 158 13.37 -5.08 14.71
CA HIS A 158 12.15 -5.77 14.26
C HIS A 158 12.07 -5.85 12.74
N ILE A 159 12.20 -4.72 12.02
CA ILE A 159 12.10 -4.72 10.56
C ILE A 159 13.28 -5.43 9.90
N LYS A 160 14.47 -5.37 10.51
CA LYS A 160 15.64 -6.10 10.04
C LYS A 160 15.45 -7.61 10.19
N ASN A 161 15.01 -8.08 11.34
CA ASN A 161 14.79 -9.51 11.58
C ASN A 161 13.67 -10.06 10.66
N ALA A 162 12.59 -9.30 10.45
CA ALA A 162 11.55 -9.67 9.50
C ALA A 162 12.11 -9.77 8.07
N PHE A 163 12.92 -8.79 7.67
CA PHE A 163 13.59 -8.81 6.37
C PHE A 163 14.52 -10.02 6.24
N ASP A 164 15.36 -10.31 7.24
CA ASP A 164 16.33 -11.38 7.18
C ASP A 164 15.65 -12.76 6.99
N VAL A 165 14.56 -13.02 7.71
CA VAL A 165 13.78 -14.27 7.56
C VAL A 165 13.22 -14.39 6.13
N LEU A 166 12.56 -13.33 5.62
CA LEU A 166 11.99 -13.36 4.28
C LEU A 166 13.07 -13.40 3.18
N TYR A 167 14.22 -12.80 3.44
CA TYR A 167 15.37 -12.87 2.55
C TYR A 167 15.95 -14.29 2.46
N GLU A 168 16.11 -14.97 3.61
CA GLU A 168 16.54 -16.38 3.67
C GLU A 168 15.56 -17.31 2.95
N GLU A 169 14.25 -17.08 3.09
CA GLU A 169 13.25 -17.82 2.32
C GLU A 169 13.39 -17.59 0.82
N GLY A 170 13.67 -16.33 0.42
CA GLY A 170 13.93 -15.99 -0.98
C GLY A 170 15.17 -16.69 -1.55
N GLU A 171 16.28 -16.71 -0.82
CA GLU A 171 17.51 -17.43 -1.17
C GLU A 171 17.27 -18.94 -1.29
N ALA A 172 16.33 -19.48 -0.51
CA ALA A 172 15.90 -20.88 -0.59
C ALA A 172 14.94 -21.17 -1.77
N GLY A 173 14.63 -20.18 -2.61
CA GLY A 173 13.77 -20.31 -3.79
C GLY A 173 12.30 -20.00 -3.56
N ALA A 174 11.93 -19.43 -2.41
CA ALA A 174 10.58 -19.00 -2.08
C ALA A 174 10.51 -17.46 -1.84
N PRO A 175 10.67 -16.63 -2.89
CA PRO A 175 10.73 -15.18 -2.73
C PRO A 175 9.45 -14.63 -2.10
N LYS A 176 9.62 -13.65 -1.23
CA LYS A 176 8.58 -13.00 -0.46
C LYS A 176 8.60 -11.49 -0.67
N MET A 177 7.53 -10.83 -0.25
CA MET A 177 7.48 -9.38 -0.15
C MET A 177 7.35 -8.94 1.30
N MET A 178 7.82 -7.73 1.59
CA MET A 178 7.68 -7.07 2.88
C MET A 178 7.19 -5.65 2.66
N THR A 179 6.32 -5.18 3.52
CA THR A 179 5.88 -3.79 3.52
C THR A 179 6.28 -3.11 4.81
N ILE A 180 6.94 -1.96 4.71
CA ILE A 180 7.23 -1.10 5.87
C ILE A 180 6.32 0.11 5.79
N GLY A 181 5.39 0.23 6.74
CA GLY A 181 4.49 1.37 6.86
C GLY A 181 5.15 2.53 7.58
N LEU A 182 5.22 3.68 6.91
CA LEU A 182 5.88 4.87 7.43
C LEU A 182 4.93 6.08 7.43
N HIS A 183 5.00 6.87 8.49
CA HIS A 183 4.27 8.13 8.59
C HIS A 183 5.27 9.27 8.82
N CYS A 184 5.26 10.29 7.97
CA CYS A 184 6.20 11.41 8.05
C CYS A 184 6.23 12.06 9.44
N ARG A 185 5.09 12.17 10.12
CA ARG A 185 4.99 12.72 11.50
C ARG A 185 5.55 11.78 12.58
N ILE A 186 5.78 10.51 12.30
CA ILE A 186 6.27 9.50 13.25
C ILE A 186 7.74 9.20 12.99
N ILE A 187 8.05 8.54 11.88
CA ILE A 187 9.43 8.16 11.56
C ILE A 187 10.31 9.36 11.19
N GLY A 188 9.70 10.45 10.71
CA GLY A 188 10.43 11.69 10.36
C GLY A 188 11.00 12.47 11.55
N ARG A 189 10.77 12.02 12.80
CA ARG A 189 11.43 12.62 13.96
C ARG A 189 12.89 12.20 14.02
N PRO A 190 13.85 13.12 14.27
CA PRO A 190 15.29 12.87 14.11
C PRO A 190 15.78 11.56 14.72
N GLY A 191 15.40 11.28 15.97
CA GLY A 191 15.81 10.07 16.65
C GLY A 191 15.27 8.79 16.02
N ARG A 192 14.03 8.80 15.51
CA ARG A 192 13.42 7.66 14.84
C ARG A 192 13.91 7.51 13.40
N PHE A 193 14.14 8.63 12.71
CA PHE A 193 14.61 8.65 11.33
C PHE A 193 15.96 7.93 11.17
N LYS A 194 16.81 7.97 12.20
CA LYS A 194 18.08 7.24 12.19
C LYS A 194 17.89 5.74 11.99
N ALA A 195 16.89 5.12 12.62
CA ALA A 195 16.58 3.71 12.44
C ALA A 195 16.21 3.37 10.98
N LEU A 196 15.42 4.25 10.35
CA LEU A 196 15.08 4.09 8.93
C LEU A 196 16.32 4.24 8.04
N GLN A 197 17.18 5.21 8.31
CA GLN A 197 18.43 5.38 7.55
C GLN A 197 19.32 4.14 7.63
N ASP A 198 19.46 3.56 8.82
CA ASP A 198 20.26 2.36 9.03
C ASP A 198 19.68 1.15 8.30
N PHE A 199 18.35 1.01 8.31
CA PHE A 199 17.69 -0.06 7.59
C PHE A 199 17.81 0.10 6.07
N VAL A 200 17.58 1.30 5.53
CA VAL A 200 17.74 1.57 4.09
C VAL A 200 19.17 1.26 3.63
N LYS A 201 20.16 1.67 4.42
CA LYS A 201 21.55 1.31 4.15
C LYS A 201 21.75 -0.21 4.17
N TYR A 202 21.24 -0.89 5.18
CA TYR A 202 21.36 -2.34 5.33
C TYR A 202 20.84 -3.11 4.12
N ILE A 203 19.61 -2.79 3.67
CA ILE A 203 19.03 -3.48 2.50
C ILE A 203 19.68 -3.08 1.18
N SER A 204 20.28 -1.89 1.09
CA SER A 204 20.99 -1.46 -0.13
C SER A 204 22.25 -2.26 -0.43
N GLU A 205 22.78 -2.96 0.57
CA GLU A 205 23.97 -3.82 0.48
C GLU A 205 23.60 -5.28 0.17
N LYS A 206 22.30 -5.60 0.00
CA LYS A 206 21.81 -6.96 -0.26
C LYS A 206 21.56 -7.18 -1.74
N GLU A 207 22.07 -8.27 -2.28
CA GLU A 207 21.78 -8.70 -3.65
C GLU A 207 20.38 -9.36 -3.73
N GLY A 208 19.76 -9.35 -4.90
CA GLY A 208 18.47 -10.00 -5.11
C GLY A 208 17.27 -9.28 -4.46
N VAL A 209 17.47 -8.09 -3.88
CA VAL A 209 16.39 -7.30 -3.28
C VAL A 209 15.86 -6.26 -4.27
N TRP A 210 14.58 -6.33 -4.53
CA TRP A 210 13.87 -5.37 -5.37
C TRP A 210 13.03 -4.41 -4.50
N VAL A 211 13.50 -3.19 -4.32
CA VAL A 211 12.73 -2.13 -3.65
C VAL A 211 11.85 -1.45 -4.67
N ALA A 212 10.59 -1.86 -4.73
CA ALA A 212 9.63 -1.50 -5.75
C ALA A 212 8.46 -0.68 -5.18
N THR A 213 7.77 0.03 -6.07
CA THR A 213 6.44 0.54 -5.78
C THR A 213 5.42 -0.61 -5.80
N ARG A 214 4.28 -0.41 -5.15
CA ARG A 214 3.22 -1.42 -5.17
C ARG A 214 2.61 -1.63 -6.55
N THR A 215 2.58 -0.58 -7.34
CA THR A 215 2.11 -0.68 -8.73
C THR A 215 3.08 -1.54 -9.56
N GLU A 216 4.40 -1.38 -9.43
CA GLU A 216 5.38 -2.25 -10.08
C GLU A 216 5.24 -3.71 -9.65
N ILE A 217 5.02 -3.97 -8.35
CA ILE A 217 4.75 -5.32 -7.84
C ILE A 217 3.47 -5.88 -8.46
N ALA A 218 2.40 -5.07 -8.51
CA ALA A 218 1.13 -5.49 -9.11
C ALA A 218 1.27 -5.84 -10.59
N GLU A 219 1.94 -5.00 -11.36
CA GLU A 219 2.16 -5.21 -12.79
C GLU A 219 2.96 -6.51 -13.04
N SER A 220 4.08 -6.70 -12.32
CA SER A 220 4.90 -7.91 -12.39
C SER A 220 4.12 -9.17 -12.00
N PHE A 221 3.34 -9.11 -10.92
CA PHE A 221 2.57 -10.26 -10.47
C PHE A 221 1.43 -10.61 -11.43
N ARG A 222 0.72 -9.61 -11.95
CA ARG A 222 -0.37 -9.81 -12.92
C ARG A 222 0.11 -10.44 -14.22
N GLU A 223 1.31 -10.09 -14.68
CA GLU A 223 1.93 -10.67 -15.87
C GLU A 223 2.28 -12.14 -15.66
N GLN A 224 2.87 -12.48 -14.52
CA GLN A 224 3.32 -13.84 -14.20
C GLN A 224 2.17 -14.76 -13.76
N PHE A 225 1.22 -14.23 -13.04
CA PHE A 225 0.12 -14.98 -12.40
C PHE A 225 -1.23 -14.32 -12.72
N PRO A 226 -1.73 -14.42 -13.97
CA PRO A 226 -3.00 -13.82 -14.35
C PRO A 226 -4.17 -14.40 -13.54
N TYR A 227 -5.18 -13.58 -13.31
CA TYR A 227 -6.36 -13.96 -12.55
C TYR A 227 -7.04 -15.22 -13.11
N LYS A 228 -7.45 -16.10 -12.22
CA LYS A 228 -8.30 -17.25 -12.50
C LYS A 228 -9.46 -17.28 -11.51
N LYS A 229 -10.70 -17.42 -12.00
CA LYS A 229 -11.89 -17.50 -11.15
C LYS A 229 -11.81 -18.65 -10.16
N GLY A 230 -12.33 -18.47 -8.97
CA GLY A 230 -12.30 -19.46 -7.89
C GLY A 230 -11.15 -19.22 -6.88
N GLN A 231 -10.55 -18.04 -6.91
CA GLN A 231 -9.61 -17.61 -5.89
C GLN A 231 -10.36 -17.26 -4.58
N LEU A 232 -9.65 -17.18 -3.48
CA LEU A 232 -10.23 -16.86 -2.17
C LEU A 232 -11.06 -15.57 -2.21
N ALA A 233 -12.27 -15.63 -1.66
CA ALA A 233 -13.19 -14.52 -1.55
C ALA A 233 -13.05 -13.81 -0.19
#